data_66d3fb9b0344ff0d9c6cd99249142d48
#
_entry.id   66d3fb9b0344ff0d9c6cd99249142d48
#
_cell.length_a   1.000
_cell.length_b   1.000
_cell.length_c   1.000
_cell.angle_alpha   90.00
_cell.angle_beta   90.00
_cell.angle_gamma   90.00
#
_symmetry.space_group_name_H-M   'P 1'
#
loop_
_entity.id
_entity.type
_entity.pdbx_description
1 polymer ?
#
loop_
_entity_poly.entity_id
_entity_poly.type
_entity_poly.pdbx_seq_one_letter_code
_entity_poly.pdbx_strand_id
1 'polypeptide(L)'
;MLRRLYDWTMSLASGRRAPLALGAVSFAESSFFPIPPDILLIPMVIARRTKAFAYATIATVTSVVGGAVGYAIGAFLFLQVAEPILAFYGYLDKFEQFGARFNEYGAWIVFIAGVTPFPYKVITIASGATGLDFAVFMVASVLARGLRFFVVAGLLYLFGPPIRTFIEKRLGLMFTIFVVGLVGGFIAIKFL
;
A
#
# COMPACT_ATOMS: atom_id res chain seq x y z
N MET A 1 -17.67 7.40 -17.48
CA MET A 1 -16.71 6.30 -17.32
C MET A 1 -16.46 5.98 -15.85
N LEU A 2 -16.08 6.93 -15.00
CA LEU A 2 -15.84 6.76 -13.55
C LEU A 2 -17.06 6.19 -12.79
N ARG A 3 -18.26 6.62 -13.12
CA ARG A 3 -19.49 6.14 -12.47
C ARG A 3 -19.76 4.64 -12.77
N ARG A 4 -19.52 4.20 -14.01
CA ARG A 4 -19.61 2.77 -14.37
C ARG A 4 -18.59 1.91 -13.62
N LEU A 5 -17.37 2.42 -13.45
CA LEU A 5 -16.32 1.75 -12.68
C LEU A 5 -16.72 1.65 -11.20
N TYR A 6 -17.25 2.73 -10.63
CA TYR A 6 -17.77 2.75 -9.26
C TYR A 6 -18.92 1.75 -9.07
N ASP A 7 -19.94 1.75 -9.95
CA ASP A 7 -21.07 0.85 -9.88
C ASP A 7 -20.64 -0.61 -10.03
N TRP A 8 -19.68 -0.89 -10.91
CA TRP A 8 -19.07 -2.21 -11.08
C TRP A 8 -18.33 -2.65 -9.81
N THR A 9 -17.53 -1.76 -9.21
CA THR A 9 -16.81 -2.03 -7.96
C THR A 9 -17.78 -2.27 -6.80
N MET A 10 -18.88 -1.50 -6.73
CA MET A 10 -19.93 -1.70 -5.73
C MET A 10 -20.64 -3.05 -5.90
N SER A 11 -20.88 -3.49 -7.14
CA SER A 11 -21.47 -4.80 -7.41
C SER A 11 -20.56 -5.96 -6.99
N LEU A 12 -19.25 -5.83 -7.22
CA LEU A 12 -18.24 -6.78 -6.75
C LEU A 12 -18.14 -6.78 -5.21
N ALA A 13 -18.16 -5.58 -4.60
CA ALA A 13 -18.05 -5.40 -3.15
C ALA A 13 -19.23 -6.03 -2.36
N SER A 14 -20.40 -6.19 -2.96
CA SER A 14 -21.55 -6.86 -2.34
C SER A 14 -21.54 -8.39 -2.51
N GLY A 15 -20.69 -8.91 -3.37
CA GLY A 15 -20.61 -10.33 -3.70
C GLY A 15 -20.06 -11.21 -2.56
N ARG A 16 -20.39 -12.50 -2.60
CA ARG A 16 -19.94 -13.48 -1.60
C ARG A 16 -18.40 -13.66 -1.62
N ARG A 17 -17.76 -13.37 -2.77
CA ARG A 17 -16.28 -13.46 -2.98
C ARG A 17 -15.56 -12.15 -2.76
N ALA A 18 -16.24 -11.07 -2.40
CA ALA A 18 -15.62 -9.75 -2.18
C ALA A 18 -14.46 -9.75 -1.16
N PRO A 19 -14.54 -10.47 -0.02
CA PRO A 19 -13.43 -10.54 0.92
C PRO A 19 -12.17 -11.20 0.31
N LEU A 20 -12.33 -12.20 -0.55
CA LEU A 20 -11.21 -12.83 -1.26
C LEU A 20 -10.58 -11.87 -2.28
N ALA A 21 -11.42 -11.14 -3.03
CA ALA A 21 -10.94 -10.12 -3.96
C ALA A 21 -10.17 -9.00 -3.25
N LEU A 22 -10.68 -8.52 -2.09
CA LEU A 22 -10.00 -7.55 -1.25
C LEU A 22 -8.63 -8.08 -0.80
N GLY A 23 -8.59 -9.31 -0.31
CA GLY A 23 -7.34 -9.96 0.12
C GLY A 23 -6.34 -10.08 -1.03
N ALA A 24 -6.77 -10.56 -2.19
CA ALA A 24 -5.91 -10.72 -3.36
C ALA A 24 -5.34 -9.37 -3.85
N VAL A 25 -6.18 -8.33 -3.91
CA VAL A 25 -5.75 -6.97 -4.32
C VAL A 25 -4.78 -6.38 -3.29
N SER A 26 -5.07 -6.53 -1.99
CA SER A 26 -4.21 -6.02 -0.92
C SER A 26 -2.84 -6.70 -0.90
N PHE A 27 -2.80 -8.01 -1.13
CA PHE A 27 -1.58 -8.79 -1.30
C PHE A 27 -0.78 -8.32 -2.53
N ALA A 28 -1.42 -8.25 -3.70
CA ALA A 28 -0.78 -7.89 -4.95
C ALA A 28 -0.22 -6.45 -4.94
N GLU A 29 -0.97 -5.48 -4.35
CA GLU A 29 -0.53 -4.09 -4.19
C GLU A 29 0.77 -3.98 -3.40
N SER A 30 0.86 -4.75 -2.33
CA SER A 30 2.03 -4.73 -1.45
C SER A 30 3.23 -5.50 -1.99
N SER A 31 3.01 -6.37 -3.01
CA SER A 31 4.05 -7.18 -3.63
C SER A 31 4.59 -6.55 -4.92
N PHE A 32 3.73 -6.42 -5.96
CA PHE A 32 4.16 -6.04 -7.32
C PHE A 32 3.12 -5.25 -8.13
N PHE A 33 1.83 -5.24 -7.75
CA PHE A 33 0.77 -4.67 -8.60
C PHE A 33 0.25 -3.32 -8.07
N PRO A 34 -0.01 -2.29 -8.91
CA PRO A 34 -0.32 -0.93 -8.47
C PRO A 34 -1.83 -0.64 -8.32
N ILE A 35 -2.63 -1.53 -7.75
CA ILE A 35 -4.05 -1.26 -7.47
C ILE A 35 -4.26 -1.06 -5.98
N PRO A 36 -4.63 0.15 -5.51
CA PRO A 36 -4.91 0.40 -4.11
C PRO A 36 -6.08 -0.45 -3.60
N PRO A 37 -5.94 -1.18 -2.48
CA PRO A 37 -7.02 -1.98 -1.90
C PRO A 37 -8.20 -1.12 -1.40
N ASP A 38 -7.97 0.17 -1.16
CA ASP A 38 -9.01 1.13 -0.78
C ASP A 38 -10.16 1.20 -1.79
N ILE A 39 -9.90 0.92 -3.08
CA ILE A 39 -10.91 0.85 -4.15
C ILE A 39 -11.97 -0.21 -3.84
N LEU A 40 -11.60 -1.32 -3.18
CA LEU A 40 -12.52 -2.36 -2.75
C LEU A 40 -12.95 -2.18 -1.29
N LEU A 41 -12.03 -1.80 -0.40
CA LEU A 41 -12.30 -1.66 1.04
C LEU A 41 -13.41 -0.63 1.30
N ILE A 42 -13.33 0.56 0.69
CA ILE A 42 -14.31 1.63 0.90
C ILE A 42 -15.73 1.20 0.53
N PRO A 43 -16.02 0.74 -0.72
CA PRO A 43 -17.36 0.33 -1.07
C PRO A 43 -17.85 -0.90 -0.29
N MET A 44 -16.96 -1.83 0.08
CA MET A 44 -17.34 -3.00 0.89
C MET A 44 -17.79 -2.58 2.30
N VAL A 45 -17.09 -1.67 2.94
CA VAL A 45 -17.46 -1.14 4.26
C VAL A 45 -18.77 -0.34 4.16
N ILE A 46 -18.93 0.50 3.12
CA ILE A 46 -20.18 1.24 2.88
C ILE A 46 -21.37 0.28 2.69
N ALA A 47 -21.17 -0.80 1.94
CA ALA A 47 -22.22 -1.79 1.67
C ALA A 47 -22.58 -2.63 2.92
N ARG A 48 -21.59 -2.95 3.77
CA ARG A 48 -21.76 -3.78 4.98
C ARG A 48 -20.95 -3.26 6.15
N ARG A 49 -21.41 -2.18 6.77
CA ARG A 49 -20.72 -1.50 7.89
C ARG A 49 -20.37 -2.43 9.06
N THR A 50 -21.26 -3.38 9.38
CA THR A 50 -21.02 -4.35 10.46
C THR A 50 -19.79 -5.23 10.25
N LYS A 51 -19.29 -5.34 9.01
CA LYS A 51 -18.08 -6.09 8.66
C LYS A 51 -16.84 -5.21 8.44
N ALA A 52 -16.90 -3.92 8.75
CA ALA A 52 -15.83 -2.96 8.50
C ALA A 52 -14.47 -3.44 9.04
N PHE A 53 -14.43 -3.84 10.32
CA PHE A 53 -13.21 -4.29 10.97
C PHE A 53 -12.72 -5.65 10.46
N ALA A 54 -13.62 -6.56 10.07
CA ALA A 54 -13.25 -7.81 9.42
C ALA A 54 -12.57 -7.56 8.05
N TYR A 55 -13.07 -6.60 7.28
CA TYR A 55 -12.44 -6.21 6.02
C TYR A 55 -11.09 -5.52 6.24
N ALA A 56 -10.96 -4.66 7.26
CA ALA A 56 -9.69 -4.07 7.64
C ALA A 56 -8.66 -5.13 8.04
N THR A 57 -9.05 -6.14 8.81
CA THR A 57 -8.19 -7.27 9.19
C THR A 57 -7.72 -8.04 7.95
N ILE A 58 -8.63 -8.39 7.04
CA ILE A 58 -8.28 -9.09 5.80
C ILE A 58 -7.26 -8.27 4.99
N ALA A 59 -7.56 -6.97 4.76
CA ALA A 59 -6.66 -6.09 4.04
C ALA A 59 -5.30 -5.96 4.71
N THR A 60 -5.24 -5.84 6.05
CA THR A 60 -3.99 -5.75 6.81
C THR A 60 -3.18 -7.02 6.66
N VAL A 61 -3.75 -8.19 6.99
CA VAL A 61 -3.04 -9.46 6.97
C VAL A 61 -2.49 -9.76 5.58
N THR A 62 -3.33 -9.63 4.55
CA THR A 62 -2.91 -9.93 3.17
C THR A 62 -1.91 -8.91 2.63
N SER A 63 -2.02 -7.62 3.03
CA SER A 63 -1.03 -6.60 2.70
C SER A 63 0.33 -6.89 3.34
N VAL A 64 0.36 -7.29 4.61
CA VAL A 64 1.61 -7.64 5.32
C VAL A 64 2.26 -8.87 4.70
N VAL A 65 1.48 -9.90 4.38
CA VAL A 65 2.00 -11.09 3.68
C VAL A 65 2.51 -10.73 2.28
N GLY A 66 1.77 -9.89 1.55
CA GLY A 66 2.23 -9.34 0.26
C GLY A 66 3.50 -8.52 0.40
N GLY A 67 3.63 -7.74 1.48
CA GLY A 67 4.84 -6.99 1.80
C GLY A 67 6.05 -7.90 2.04
N ALA A 68 5.88 -9.03 2.74
CA ALA A 68 6.93 -10.02 2.91
C ALA A 68 7.39 -10.62 1.57
N VAL A 69 6.46 -10.86 0.65
CA VAL A 69 6.79 -11.29 -0.73
C VAL A 69 7.52 -10.18 -1.48
N GLY A 70 7.06 -8.92 -1.38
CA GLY A 70 7.75 -7.77 -1.98
C GLY A 70 9.18 -7.59 -1.45
N TYR A 71 9.37 -7.79 -0.14
CA TYR A 71 10.69 -7.81 0.49
C TYR A 71 11.57 -8.93 -0.11
N ALA A 72 11.05 -10.16 -0.21
CA ALA A 72 11.78 -11.28 -0.80
C ALA A 72 12.14 -11.02 -2.28
N ILE A 73 11.22 -10.42 -3.05
CA ILE A 73 11.49 -9.99 -4.44
C ILE A 73 12.65 -8.99 -4.46
N GLY A 74 12.64 -7.98 -3.58
CA GLY A 74 13.69 -6.96 -3.50
C GLY A 74 15.06 -7.57 -3.19
N ALA A 75 15.13 -8.43 -2.17
CA ALA A 75 16.35 -9.12 -1.79
C ALA A 75 16.90 -10.02 -2.93
N PHE A 76 16.00 -10.80 -3.58
CA PHE A 76 16.40 -11.66 -4.68
C PHE A 76 16.85 -10.88 -5.91
N LEU A 77 16.10 -9.86 -6.34
CA LEU A 77 16.44 -9.05 -7.51
C LEU A 77 17.73 -8.25 -7.28
N PHE A 78 17.99 -7.82 -6.05
CA PHE A 78 19.24 -7.14 -5.74
C PHE A 78 20.43 -8.06 -6.01
N LEU A 79 20.46 -9.24 -5.40
CA LEU A 79 21.57 -10.18 -5.51
C LEU A 79 21.79 -10.70 -6.94
N GLN A 80 20.71 -10.94 -7.68
CA GLN A 80 20.80 -11.58 -9.01
C GLN A 80 20.98 -10.59 -10.16
N VAL A 81 20.50 -9.36 -10.01
CA VAL A 81 20.42 -8.39 -11.11
C VAL A 81 21.09 -7.06 -10.76
N ALA A 82 20.70 -6.44 -9.64
CA ALA A 82 21.16 -5.09 -9.34
C ALA A 82 22.63 -5.03 -8.91
N GLU A 83 23.06 -5.93 -8.05
CA GLU A 83 24.44 -5.99 -7.54
C GLU A 83 25.47 -6.16 -8.67
N PRO A 84 25.36 -7.12 -9.60
CA PRO A 84 26.29 -7.24 -10.72
C PRO A 84 26.31 -6.00 -11.62
N ILE A 85 25.17 -5.37 -11.85
CA ILE A 85 25.07 -4.16 -12.66
C ILE A 85 25.76 -2.98 -11.94
N LEU A 86 25.47 -2.78 -10.66
CA LEU A 86 26.06 -1.71 -9.86
C LEU A 86 27.59 -1.88 -9.74
N ALA A 87 28.05 -3.12 -9.57
CA ALA A 87 29.49 -3.43 -9.55
C ALA A 87 30.16 -3.10 -10.90
N PHE A 88 29.53 -3.46 -12.03
CA PHE A 88 30.04 -3.17 -13.37
C PHE A 88 30.18 -1.65 -13.63
N TYR A 89 29.22 -0.84 -13.16
CA TYR A 89 29.25 0.62 -13.31
C TYR A 89 29.99 1.35 -12.16
N GLY A 90 30.51 0.64 -11.16
CA GLY A 90 31.22 1.25 -10.02
C GLY A 90 30.32 2.04 -9.06
N TYR A 91 29.03 1.69 -8.98
CA TYR A 91 28.06 2.35 -8.10
C TYR A 91 27.71 1.54 -6.84
N LEU A 92 28.38 0.43 -6.60
CA LEU A 92 28.07 -0.44 -5.46
C LEU A 92 28.24 0.29 -4.12
N ASP A 93 29.36 1.01 -3.94
CA ASP A 93 29.63 1.79 -2.71
C ASP A 93 28.54 2.85 -2.44
N LYS A 94 28.01 3.47 -3.50
CA LYS A 94 26.92 4.45 -3.36
C LYS A 94 25.62 3.80 -2.93
N PHE A 95 25.35 2.61 -3.44
CA PHE A 95 24.17 1.84 -3.03
C PHE A 95 24.30 1.36 -1.58
N GLU A 96 25.47 0.90 -1.16
CA GLU A 96 25.74 0.51 0.23
C GLU A 96 25.55 1.70 1.20
N GLN A 97 26.03 2.89 0.85
CA GLN A 97 25.81 4.11 1.64
C GLN A 97 24.31 4.46 1.72
N PHE A 98 23.59 4.35 0.61
CA PHE A 98 22.14 4.53 0.59
C PHE A 98 21.44 3.50 1.47
N GLY A 99 21.81 2.22 1.37
CA GLY A 99 21.27 1.13 2.18
C GLY A 99 21.51 1.34 3.67
N ALA A 100 22.69 1.76 4.06
CA ALA A 100 23.03 2.08 5.45
C ALA A 100 22.12 3.19 6.01
N ARG A 101 21.94 4.29 5.27
CA ARG A 101 21.03 5.37 5.67
C ARG A 101 19.57 4.94 5.68
N PHE A 102 19.15 4.16 4.68
CA PHE A 102 17.80 3.62 4.63
C PHE A 102 17.52 2.74 5.85
N ASN A 103 18.45 1.87 6.24
CA ASN A 103 18.29 0.95 7.35
C ASN A 103 18.34 1.64 8.72
N GLU A 104 19.09 2.75 8.84
CA GLU A 104 19.10 3.58 10.05
C GLU A 104 17.70 4.08 10.42
N TYR A 105 16.91 4.51 9.43
CA TYR A 105 15.55 4.99 9.61
C TYR A 105 14.48 4.00 9.14
N GLY A 106 14.85 2.76 8.83
CA GLY A 106 14.02 1.79 8.11
C GLY A 106 12.65 1.57 8.72
N ALA A 107 12.55 1.44 10.04
CA ALA A 107 11.26 1.28 10.72
C ALA A 107 10.31 2.47 10.46
N TRP A 108 10.83 3.71 10.50
CA TRP A 108 10.06 4.92 10.27
C TRP A 108 9.70 5.09 8.79
N ILE A 109 10.61 4.76 7.88
CA ILE A 109 10.36 4.80 6.43
C ILE A 109 9.22 3.84 6.07
N VAL A 110 9.29 2.59 6.55
CA VAL A 110 8.24 1.58 6.33
C VAL A 110 6.92 2.03 6.94
N PHE A 111 6.95 2.55 8.18
CA PHE A 111 5.74 2.99 8.87
C PHE A 111 5.07 4.17 8.16
N ILE A 112 5.81 5.24 7.88
CA ILE A 112 5.28 6.43 7.21
C ILE A 112 4.73 6.09 5.83
N ALA A 113 5.49 5.33 5.03
CA ALA A 113 5.03 4.92 3.71
C ALA A 113 3.79 4.00 3.76
N GLY A 114 3.72 3.11 4.76
CA GLY A 114 2.59 2.20 4.92
C GLY A 114 1.29 2.88 5.36
N VAL A 115 1.38 4.00 6.08
CA VAL A 115 0.21 4.81 6.50
C VAL A 115 -0.21 5.78 5.40
N THR A 116 0.74 6.33 4.64
CA THR A 116 0.48 7.35 3.60
C THR A 116 -0.02 6.72 2.29
N PRO A 117 -0.52 7.53 1.34
CA PRO A 117 -0.88 7.07 -0.01
C PRO A 117 0.32 6.70 -0.90
N PHE A 118 1.53 6.63 -0.34
CA PHE A 118 2.73 6.24 -1.08
C PHE A 118 2.62 4.79 -1.56
N PRO A 119 3.11 4.44 -2.78
CA PRO A 119 3.10 3.07 -3.27
C PRO A 119 3.92 2.14 -2.37
N TYR A 120 3.25 1.38 -1.52
CA TYR A 120 3.88 0.58 -0.47
C TYR A 120 4.84 -0.48 -1.01
N LYS A 121 4.55 -1.06 -2.17
CA LYS A 121 5.46 -2.00 -2.86
C LYS A 121 6.87 -1.46 -3.12
N VAL A 122 7.01 -0.15 -3.34
CA VAL A 122 8.34 0.45 -3.54
C VAL A 122 9.17 0.29 -2.28
N ILE A 123 8.56 0.51 -1.13
CA ILE A 123 9.24 0.37 0.17
C ILE A 123 9.48 -1.09 0.52
N THR A 124 8.55 -2.01 0.23
CA THR A 124 8.75 -3.43 0.50
C THR A 124 9.92 -4.00 -0.29
N ILE A 125 10.00 -3.66 -1.60
CA ILE A 125 11.10 -4.06 -2.47
C ILE A 125 12.43 -3.38 -2.05
N ALA A 126 12.41 -2.08 -1.75
CA ALA A 126 13.59 -1.35 -1.29
C ALA A 126 14.12 -1.91 0.04
N SER A 127 13.24 -2.23 0.99
CA SER A 127 13.62 -2.85 2.27
C SER A 127 14.35 -4.18 2.08
N GLY A 128 13.87 -5.01 1.14
CA GLY A 128 14.55 -6.26 0.80
C GLY A 128 15.90 -6.03 0.10
N ALA A 129 15.95 -5.11 -0.86
CA ALA A 129 17.16 -4.79 -1.61
C ALA A 129 18.26 -4.19 -0.72
N THR A 130 17.91 -3.38 0.28
CA THR A 130 18.88 -2.77 1.22
C THR A 130 19.23 -3.68 2.41
N GLY A 131 18.60 -4.87 2.52
CA GLY A 131 18.82 -5.79 3.63
C GLY A 131 18.34 -5.25 4.97
N LEU A 132 17.26 -4.46 5.00
CA LEU A 132 16.63 -4.05 6.27
C LEU A 132 16.25 -5.28 7.09
N ASP A 133 16.50 -5.27 8.40
CA ASP A 133 16.10 -6.36 9.27
C ASP A 133 14.63 -6.75 9.06
N PHE A 134 14.40 -8.04 8.78
CA PHE A 134 13.07 -8.53 8.40
C PHE A 134 12.05 -8.40 9.54
N ALA A 135 12.47 -8.55 10.79
CA ALA A 135 11.56 -8.41 11.92
C ALA A 135 11.15 -6.94 12.11
N VAL A 136 12.10 -6.02 11.97
CA VAL A 136 11.83 -4.57 11.98
C VAL A 136 10.86 -4.20 10.85
N PHE A 137 11.10 -4.69 9.64
CA PHE A 137 10.21 -4.49 8.49
C PHE A 137 8.80 -5.01 8.77
N MET A 138 8.67 -6.24 9.29
CA MET A 138 7.37 -6.88 9.56
C MET A 138 6.59 -6.15 10.65
N VAL A 139 7.23 -5.78 11.76
CA VAL A 139 6.57 -5.04 12.85
C VAL A 139 6.09 -3.68 12.36
N ALA A 140 6.94 -2.92 11.69
CA ALA A 140 6.57 -1.61 11.12
C ALA A 140 5.42 -1.74 10.11
N SER A 141 5.45 -2.78 9.28
CA SER A 141 4.40 -3.10 8.30
C SER A 141 3.06 -3.41 8.94
N VAL A 142 3.04 -4.25 9.96
CA VAL A 142 1.81 -4.60 10.70
C VAL A 142 1.19 -3.35 11.32
N LEU A 143 2.01 -2.53 11.98
CA LEU A 143 1.54 -1.31 12.63
C LEU A 143 1.03 -0.30 11.61
N ALA A 144 1.78 -0.06 10.53
CA ALA A 144 1.44 0.93 9.52
C ALA A 144 0.17 0.54 8.74
N ARG A 145 0.13 -0.66 8.19
CA ARG A 145 -1.02 -1.15 7.40
C ARG A 145 -2.24 -1.37 8.28
N GLY A 146 -2.04 -1.87 9.51
CA GLY A 146 -3.09 -1.96 10.52
C GLY A 146 -3.70 -0.59 10.79
N LEU A 147 -2.88 0.38 11.21
CA LEU A 147 -3.36 1.74 11.48
C LEU A 147 -4.14 2.31 10.28
N ARG A 148 -3.57 2.23 9.07
CA ARG A 148 -4.22 2.74 7.85
C ARG A 148 -5.59 2.14 7.62
N PHE A 149 -5.70 0.80 7.53
CA PHE A 149 -6.94 0.14 7.17
C PHE A 149 -7.99 0.22 8.28
N PHE A 150 -7.57 0.16 9.54
CA PHE A 150 -8.49 0.30 10.67
C PHE A 150 -9.00 1.73 10.83
N VAL A 151 -8.17 2.75 10.57
CA VAL A 151 -8.62 4.15 10.56
C VAL A 151 -9.63 4.38 9.43
N VAL A 152 -9.32 3.93 8.21
CA VAL A 152 -10.25 4.05 7.07
C VAL A 152 -11.57 3.32 7.36
N ALA A 153 -11.51 2.07 7.81
CA ALA A 153 -12.69 1.29 8.15
C ALA A 153 -13.49 1.89 9.31
N GLY A 154 -12.81 2.39 10.34
CA GLY A 154 -13.41 3.05 11.50
C GLY A 154 -14.14 4.35 11.14
N LEU A 155 -13.52 5.19 10.32
CA LEU A 155 -14.15 6.42 9.82
C LEU A 155 -15.39 6.09 8.97
N LEU A 156 -15.31 5.10 8.10
CA LEU A 156 -16.46 4.66 7.30
C LEU A 156 -17.53 3.97 8.15
N TYR A 157 -17.14 3.25 9.21
CA TYR A 157 -18.08 2.67 10.17
C TYR A 157 -18.86 3.76 10.92
N LEU A 158 -18.19 4.81 11.37
CA LEU A 158 -18.82 5.91 12.14
C LEU A 158 -19.62 6.85 11.22
N PHE A 159 -19.04 7.26 10.10
CA PHE A 159 -19.55 8.33 9.24
C PHE A 159 -19.99 7.84 7.84
N GLY A 160 -20.20 6.55 7.66
CA GLY A 160 -20.45 5.92 6.35
C GLY A 160 -21.53 6.59 5.48
N PRO A 161 -22.76 6.90 5.97
CA PRO A 161 -23.80 7.53 5.14
C PRO A 161 -23.41 8.92 4.60
N PRO A 162 -22.91 9.86 5.40
CA PRO A 162 -22.41 11.15 4.91
C PRO A 162 -21.24 11.00 3.95
N ILE A 163 -20.30 10.10 4.23
CA ILE A 163 -19.13 9.86 3.36
C ILE A 163 -19.56 9.28 2.02
N ARG A 164 -20.50 8.33 1.98
CA ARG A 164 -21.05 7.79 0.75
C ARG A 164 -21.62 8.90 -0.14
N THR A 165 -22.46 9.76 0.42
CA THR A 165 -23.06 10.90 -0.29
C THR A 165 -21.98 11.87 -0.80
N PHE A 166 -20.94 12.12 0.00
CA PHE A 166 -19.83 12.98 -0.38
C PHE A 166 -19.01 12.38 -1.53
N ILE A 167 -18.68 11.08 -1.46
CA ILE A 167 -17.96 10.38 -2.52
C ILE A 167 -18.76 10.39 -3.82
N GLU A 168 -20.05 10.04 -3.77
CA GLU A 168 -20.94 10.01 -4.94
C GLU A 168 -21.05 11.38 -5.61
N LYS A 169 -21.08 12.47 -4.81
CA LYS A 169 -21.16 13.85 -5.32
C LYS A 169 -19.81 14.41 -5.80
N ARG A 170 -18.69 13.95 -5.25
CA ARG A 170 -17.34 14.54 -5.45
C ARG A 170 -16.32 13.56 -5.99
N LEU A 171 -16.77 12.50 -6.70
CA LEU A 171 -15.89 11.43 -7.21
C LEU A 171 -14.72 11.98 -8.05
N GLY A 172 -14.99 12.98 -8.90
CA GLY A 172 -13.96 13.64 -9.71
C GLY A 172 -12.92 14.38 -8.88
N LEU A 173 -13.36 15.11 -7.87
CA LEU A 173 -12.46 15.83 -6.96
C LEU A 173 -11.54 14.89 -6.20
N MET A 174 -12.08 13.80 -5.66
CA MET A 174 -11.31 12.79 -4.92
C MET A 174 -10.27 12.11 -5.81
N PHE A 175 -10.62 11.80 -7.06
CA PHE A 175 -9.69 11.26 -8.04
C PHE A 175 -8.56 12.26 -8.36
N THR A 176 -8.90 13.54 -8.53
CA THR A 176 -7.90 14.60 -8.78
C THR A 176 -6.94 14.76 -7.59
N ILE A 177 -7.46 14.81 -6.34
CA ILE A 177 -6.62 14.88 -5.14
C ILE A 177 -5.69 13.67 -5.03
N PHE A 178 -6.18 12.48 -5.34
CA PHE A 178 -5.38 11.26 -5.33
C PHE A 178 -4.24 11.33 -6.36
N VAL A 179 -4.53 11.73 -7.60
CA VAL A 179 -3.52 11.86 -8.67
C VAL A 179 -2.50 12.95 -8.34
N VAL A 180 -2.95 14.11 -7.86
CA VAL A 180 -2.06 15.21 -7.46
C VAL A 180 -1.17 14.80 -6.27
N GLY A 181 -1.72 14.07 -5.30
CA GLY A 181 -0.96 13.53 -4.17
C GLY A 181 0.11 12.53 -4.59
N LEU A 182 -0.22 11.64 -5.54
CA LEU A 182 0.74 10.69 -6.12
C LEU A 182 1.87 11.42 -6.87
N VAL A 183 1.51 12.32 -7.77
CA VAL A 183 2.49 13.09 -8.58
C VAL A 183 3.33 14.00 -7.68
N GLY A 184 2.70 14.70 -6.72
CA GLY A 184 3.39 15.55 -5.75
C GLY A 184 4.36 14.77 -4.86
N GLY A 185 3.97 13.55 -4.41
CA GLY A 185 4.86 12.66 -3.66
C GLY A 185 6.09 12.23 -4.48
N PHE A 186 5.90 11.89 -5.74
CA PHE A 186 7.03 11.56 -6.65
C PHE A 186 7.97 12.76 -6.89
N ILE A 187 7.42 13.96 -7.02
CA ILE A 187 8.21 15.18 -7.21
C ILE A 187 8.98 15.52 -5.92
N ALA A 188 8.36 15.40 -4.76
CA ALA A 188 9.00 15.68 -3.46
C ALA A 188 10.23 14.80 -3.22
N ILE A 189 10.20 13.52 -3.62
CA ILE A 189 11.33 12.60 -3.50
C ILE A 189 12.53 13.05 -4.35
N LYS A 190 12.31 13.77 -5.45
CA LYS A 190 13.39 14.27 -6.32
C LYS A 190 14.17 15.45 -5.68
N PHE A 191 13.58 16.11 -4.69
CA PHE A 191 14.18 17.27 -4.01
C PHE A 191 14.69 16.95 -2.59
N LEU A 192 14.54 15.70 -2.13
CA LEU A 192 15.13 15.14 -0.90
C LEU A 192 16.38 14.33 -1.25
#